data_d81d3380eb1fc0f15f76b8fe0933779e
#
_entry.id   d81d3380eb1fc0f15f76b8fe0933779e
#
_cell.length_a   1.000
_cell.length_b   1.000
_cell.length_c   1.000
_cell.angle_alpha   90.00
_cell.angle_beta   90.00
_cell.angle_gamma   90.00
#
_symmetry.space_group_name_H-M   'P 1'
#
loop_
_entity.id
_entity.type
_entity.pdbx_description
1 polymer ?
#
loop_
_entity_poly.entity_id
_entity_poly.type
_entity_poly.pdbx_seq_one_letter_code
_entity_poly.pdbx_strand_id
1 'polypeptide(L)'
;LPISGASGNPVAAMYPRFSVNNSPYSFLTAQSYFFAEKLYKQMPNAYKNTGLLFTHSNNYQEEWIQDIKNLNRDDLFQILDKKEMEKLYGFKSDGLLVKKGGYLFPKLICREMTAHPEIKITLNHCFDKWSKNGSKLDIEFLNQEKKCAYDDLIIANGPSLEKYLSGLKISKGQLVGLKGDQSIDLNLPVNSAGYILPKLENITWIGSSHEKEYEDIQVSYEVGAELIKRINKNFKTDLISEPGILMEARLRTGSKDRLPLAGKIEENVYAIGALGSRGFSLGPILGEHIASLINNTPSPISSGIAIAIEPLRFKD
;
A
#
# COMPACT_ATOMS: atom_id res chain seq x y z
N LEU A 1 14.00 -8.55 11.00
CA LEU A 1 14.50 -7.47 10.12
C LEU A 1 13.49 -6.33 10.11
N PRO A 2 13.93 -5.05 10.11
CA PRO A 2 13.01 -3.94 9.89
C PRO A 2 12.36 -4.08 8.51
N ILE A 3 11.09 -3.65 8.40
CA ILE A 3 10.36 -3.64 7.12
C ILE A 3 10.19 -5.06 6.53
N SER A 4 9.89 -6.04 7.37
CA SER A 4 9.68 -7.42 6.94
C SER A 4 8.24 -7.75 6.55
N GLY A 5 7.27 -6.93 6.95
CA GLY A 5 5.85 -7.09 6.61
C GLY A 5 5.51 -6.63 5.18
N ALA A 6 4.25 -6.25 4.93
CA ALA A 6 3.76 -5.79 3.63
C ALA A 6 4.56 -4.62 3.03
N SER A 7 5.17 -3.79 3.87
CA SER A 7 6.08 -2.71 3.45
C SER A 7 7.45 -3.20 2.96
N GLY A 8 7.75 -4.50 3.05
CA GLY A 8 9.02 -5.09 2.63
C GLY A 8 9.12 -5.47 1.16
N ASN A 9 8.09 -5.20 0.36
CA ASN A 9 8.13 -5.44 -1.08
C ASN A 9 9.28 -4.68 -1.74
N PRO A 10 9.90 -5.23 -2.82
CA PRO A 10 11.02 -4.56 -3.51
C PRO A 10 10.60 -3.22 -4.09
N VAL A 11 9.40 -3.13 -4.64
CA VAL A 11 8.84 -1.95 -5.30
C VAL A 11 7.32 -1.94 -5.15
N ALA A 12 6.71 -0.75 -5.15
CA ALA A 12 5.27 -0.59 -5.09
C ALA A 12 4.78 0.53 -6.02
N ALA A 13 3.68 0.30 -6.71
CA ALA A 13 2.98 1.34 -7.45
C ALA A 13 2.23 2.26 -6.48
N MET A 14 2.21 3.56 -6.77
CA MET A 14 1.47 4.57 -6.02
C MET A 14 0.75 5.51 -6.98
N TYR A 15 -0.54 5.68 -6.80
CA TYR A 15 -1.37 6.55 -7.62
C TYR A 15 -2.62 7.00 -6.87
N PRO A 16 -3.19 8.17 -7.19
CA PRO A 16 -4.45 8.62 -6.63
C PRO A 16 -5.59 7.74 -7.12
N ARG A 17 -6.44 7.27 -6.23
CA ARG A 17 -7.70 6.67 -6.64
C ARG A 17 -8.79 7.71 -6.55
N PHE A 18 -9.31 8.08 -7.69
CA PHE A 18 -10.49 8.91 -7.77
C PHE A 18 -11.73 8.03 -7.94
N SER A 19 -12.83 8.49 -7.40
CA SER A 19 -14.14 7.90 -7.60
C SER A 19 -15.12 9.05 -7.70
N VAL A 20 -16.10 8.94 -8.56
CA VAL A 20 -17.22 9.88 -8.67
C VAL A 20 -18.17 9.77 -7.47
N ASN A 21 -18.06 8.72 -6.68
CA ASN A 21 -18.86 8.53 -5.49
C ASN A 21 -18.32 9.37 -4.33
N ASN A 22 -19.15 10.24 -3.78
CA ASN A 22 -18.85 11.07 -2.62
C ASN A 22 -18.87 10.24 -1.32
N SER A 23 -17.97 9.29 -1.18
CA SER A 23 -17.81 8.48 0.02
C SER A 23 -16.63 8.95 0.87
N PRO A 24 -16.64 8.75 2.19
CA PRO A 24 -15.48 9.04 3.05
C PRO A 24 -14.20 8.37 2.56
N TYR A 25 -14.33 7.17 1.98
CA TYR A 25 -13.20 6.44 1.41
C TYR A 25 -12.60 7.13 0.18
N SER A 26 -13.45 7.68 -0.71
CA SER A 26 -12.98 8.40 -1.92
C SER A 26 -12.20 9.66 -1.55
N PHE A 27 -12.73 10.45 -0.61
CA PHE A 27 -12.06 11.65 -0.12
C PHE A 27 -10.74 11.30 0.58
N LEU A 28 -10.78 10.32 1.50
CA LEU A 28 -9.59 9.91 2.23
C LEU A 28 -8.48 9.42 1.28
N THR A 29 -8.81 8.59 0.29
CA THR A 29 -7.80 8.03 -0.62
C THR A 29 -7.17 9.09 -1.52
N ALA A 30 -7.94 10.06 -2.01
CA ALA A 30 -7.43 11.16 -2.80
C ALA A 30 -6.53 12.09 -1.96
N GLN A 31 -7.01 12.53 -0.81
CA GLN A 31 -6.27 13.39 0.13
C GLN A 31 -4.97 12.73 0.58
N SER A 32 -5.04 11.45 0.94
CA SER A 32 -3.88 10.66 1.38
C SER A 32 -2.80 10.57 0.31
N TYR A 33 -3.20 10.37 -0.95
CA TYR A 33 -2.25 10.32 -2.04
C TYR A 33 -1.47 11.63 -2.16
N PHE A 34 -2.16 12.78 -2.22
CA PHE A 34 -1.49 14.07 -2.37
C PHE A 34 -0.62 14.44 -1.17
N PHE A 35 -1.05 14.08 0.03
CA PHE A 35 -0.24 14.24 1.24
C PHE A 35 1.05 13.41 1.16
N ALA A 36 0.94 12.14 0.81
CA ALA A 36 2.07 11.23 0.68
C ALA A 36 3.00 11.62 -0.49
N GLU A 37 2.45 12.03 -1.65
CA GLU A 37 3.21 12.51 -2.80
C GLU A 37 4.08 13.71 -2.44
N LYS A 38 3.50 14.68 -1.72
CA LYS A 38 4.24 15.87 -1.25
C LYS A 38 5.43 15.50 -0.36
N LEU A 39 5.25 14.53 0.54
CA LEU A 39 6.30 14.01 1.39
C LEU A 39 7.38 13.28 0.58
N TYR A 40 6.98 12.32 -0.26
CA TYR A 40 7.90 11.47 -0.99
C TYR A 40 8.66 12.16 -2.11
N LYS A 41 8.16 13.27 -2.65
CA LYS A 41 8.92 14.13 -3.58
C LYS A 41 10.20 14.68 -2.98
N GLN A 42 10.32 14.74 -1.66
CA GLN A 42 11.54 15.10 -0.96
C GLN A 42 12.57 13.94 -0.92
N MET A 43 12.17 12.74 -1.37
CA MET A 43 12.96 11.52 -1.39
C MET A 43 13.13 11.01 -2.84
N PRO A 44 13.84 11.72 -3.72
CA PRO A 44 13.87 11.44 -5.17
C PRO A 44 14.52 10.10 -5.53
N ASN A 45 15.34 9.55 -4.64
CA ASN A 45 15.90 8.22 -4.81
C ASN A 45 14.90 7.11 -4.48
N ALA A 46 13.96 7.38 -3.59
CA ALA A 46 13.00 6.42 -3.07
C ALA A 46 11.62 6.49 -3.76
N TYR A 47 11.27 7.61 -4.40
CA TYR A 47 10.01 7.80 -5.13
C TYR A 47 10.24 8.34 -6.54
N LYS A 48 9.57 7.74 -7.51
CA LYS A 48 9.60 8.11 -8.94
C LYS A 48 8.20 8.50 -9.42
N ASN A 49 8.01 9.78 -9.70
CA ASN A 49 6.75 10.32 -10.22
C ASN A 49 6.73 10.22 -11.76
N THR A 50 6.48 9.03 -12.27
CA THR A 50 6.51 8.71 -13.71
C THR A 50 5.15 8.77 -14.39
N GLY A 51 4.07 8.96 -13.61
CA GLY A 51 2.73 8.58 -14.00
C GLY A 51 2.47 7.09 -13.79
N LEU A 52 1.24 6.67 -14.03
CA LEU A 52 0.81 5.27 -14.02
C LEU A 52 -0.23 5.05 -15.11
N LEU A 53 -0.07 3.99 -15.88
CA LEU A 53 -0.94 3.66 -16.98
C LEU A 53 -1.95 2.59 -16.58
N PHE A 54 -3.22 2.79 -16.90
CA PHE A 54 -4.24 1.74 -16.89
C PHE A 54 -4.50 1.28 -18.31
N THR A 55 -4.50 -0.02 -18.52
CA THR A 55 -4.96 -0.63 -19.76
C THR A 55 -6.34 -1.23 -19.56
N HIS A 56 -7.10 -1.27 -20.63
CA HIS A 56 -8.45 -1.82 -20.65
C HIS A 56 -8.44 -3.34 -20.53
N SER A 57 -9.08 -3.92 -19.52
CA SER A 57 -9.16 -5.38 -19.39
C SER A 57 -10.55 -5.95 -19.09
N ASN A 58 -11.53 -5.11 -18.72
CA ASN A 58 -12.90 -5.53 -18.46
C ASN A 58 -13.88 -4.34 -18.43
N ASN A 59 -15.18 -4.60 -18.48
CA ASN A 59 -16.25 -3.60 -18.48
C ASN A 59 -16.19 -2.61 -17.30
N TYR A 60 -15.79 -3.08 -16.11
CA TYR A 60 -15.68 -2.22 -14.93
C TYR A 60 -14.61 -1.11 -15.10
N GLN A 61 -13.54 -1.40 -15.83
CA GLN A 61 -12.53 -0.37 -16.15
C GLN A 61 -13.04 0.59 -17.22
N GLU A 62 -13.90 0.16 -18.13
CA GLU A 62 -14.56 1.03 -19.10
C GLU A 62 -15.43 2.08 -18.42
N GLU A 63 -16.32 1.63 -17.54
CA GLU A 63 -17.18 2.52 -16.78
C GLU A 63 -16.37 3.52 -15.95
N TRP A 64 -15.33 3.06 -15.27
CA TRP A 64 -14.45 3.93 -14.48
C TRP A 64 -13.68 4.95 -15.35
N ILE A 65 -13.19 4.55 -16.53
CA ILE A 65 -12.56 5.48 -17.49
C ILE A 65 -13.58 6.52 -17.96
N GLN A 66 -14.82 6.13 -18.22
CA GLN A 66 -15.87 7.06 -18.61
C GLN A 66 -16.21 8.04 -17.49
N ASP A 67 -16.28 7.56 -16.26
CA ASP A 67 -16.46 8.41 -15.07
C ASP A 67 -15.33 9.44 -14.93
N ILE A 68 -14.09 9.02 -15.16
CA ILE A 68 -12.91 9.90 -15.11
C ILE A 68 -12.97 10.98 -16.22
N LYS A 69 -13.46 10.64 -17.42
CA LYS A 69 -13.68 11.62 -18.48
C LYS A 69 -14.58 12.77 -18.02
N ASN A 70 -15.63 12.44 -17.29
CA ASN A 70 -16.61 13.42 -16.82
C ASN A 70 -16.05 14.36 -15.74
N LEU A 71 -14.89 14.05 -15.13
CA LEU A 71 -14.25 14.93 -14.16
C LEU A 71 -13.56 16.15 -14.78
N ASN A 72 -13.29 16.14 -16.11
CA ASN A 72 -12.60 17.22 -16.83
C ASN A 72 -11.29 17.68 -16.14
N ARG A 73 -10.47 16.74 -15.69
CA ARG A 73 -9.23 16.97 -14.96
C ARG A 73 -8.02 16.53 -15.79
N ASP A 74 -7.77 17.23 -16.90
CA ASP A 74 -6.64 16.96 -17.80
C ASP A 74 -5.28 17.18 -17.14
N ASP A 75 -5.23 17.92 -16.03
CA ASP A 75 -4.05 18.06 -15.19
C ASP A 75 -3.67 16.74 -14.45
N LEU A 76 -4.65 15.86 -14.23
CA LEU A 76 -4.48 14.59 -13.53
C LEU A 76 -4.49 13.37 -14.45
N PHE A 77 -5.27 13.45 -15.53
CA PHE A 77 -5.55 12.30 -16.39
C PHE A 77 -5.35 12.62 -17.86
N GLN A 78 -4.97 11.62 -18.61
CA GLN A 78 -4.99 11.65 -20.08
C GLN A 78 -5.54 10.30 -20.57
N ILE A 79 -6.57 10.38 -21.39
CA ILE A 79 -7.10 9.21 -22.08
C ILE A 79 -6.29 9.04 -23.35
N LEU A 80 -5.88 7.82 -23.60
CA LEU A 80 -5.10 7.43 -24.75
C LEU A 80 -5.92 6.44 -25.56
N ASP A 81 -6.09 6.71 -26.84
CA ASP A 81 -6.72 5.77 -27.75
C ASP A 81 -5.78 4.59 -28.07
N LYS A 82 -6.33 3.56 -28.73
CA LYS A 82 -5.57 2.37 -29.08
C LYS A 82 -4.32 2.65 -29.93
N LYS A 83 -4.36 3.66 -30.81
CA LYS A 83 -3.22 4.02 -31.68
C LYS A 83 -2.11 4.68 -30.86
N GLU A 84 -2.48 5.57 -29.96
CA GLU A 84 -1.56 6.22 -29.03
C GLU A 84 -0.94 5.20 -28.07
N MET A 85 -1.75 4.29 -27.52
CA MET A 85 -1.30 3.22 -26.63
C MET A 85 -0.34 2.25 -27.31
N GLU A 86 -0.63 1.86 -28.55
CA GLU A 86 0.25 0.97 -29.33
C GLU A 86 1.58 1.68 -29.67
N LYS A 87 1.52 2.94 -30.05
CA LYS A 87 2.69 3.74 -30.40
C LYS A 87 3.59 4.05 -29.20
N LEU A 88 3.01 4.40 -28.05
CA LEU A 88 3.77 4.86 -26.88
C LEU A 88 4.21 3.72 -25.96
N TYR A 89 3.41 2.67 -25.86
CA TYR A 89 3.59 1.63 -24.83
C TYR A 89 3.45 0.20 -25.36
N GLY A 90 3.16 0.01 -26.64
CA GLY A 90 3.01 -1.32 -27.27
C GLY A 90 1.70 -2.06 -26.94
N PHE A 91 0.73 -1.42 -26.26
CA PHE A 91 -0.54 -2.03 -25.89
C PHE A 91 -1.64 -1.80 -26.93
N LYS A 92 -2.33 -2.86 -27.35
CA LYS A 92 -3.39 -2.80 -28.37
C LYS A 92 -4.79 -2.60 -27.77
N SER A 93 -4.92 -1.69 -26.84
CA SER A 93 -6.18 -1.32 -26.18
C SER A 93 -6.16 0.17 -25.84
N ASP A 94 -7.30 0.78 -25.60
CA ASP A 94 -7.37 2.11 -25.02
C ASP A 94 -6.77 2.10 -23.60
N GLY A 95 -6.37 3.26 -23.10
CA GLY A 95 -5.76 3.40 -21.80
C GLY A 95 -6.06 4.73 -21.11
N LEU A 96 -5.74 4.77 -19.83
CA LEU A 96 -5.80 5.97 -19.02
C LEU A 96 -4.44 6.20 -18.36
N LEU A 97 -3.79 7.29 -18.71
CA LEU A 97 -2.59 7.75 -18.02
C LEU A 97 -2.99 8.62 -16.82
N VAL A 98 -2.67 8.15 -15.62
CA VAL A 98 -2.74 8.95 -14.40
C VAL A 98 -1.42 9.70 -14.27
N LYS A 99 -1.41 11.01 -14.61
CA LYS A 99 -0.19 11.84 -14.64
C LYS A 99 0.45 12.02 -13.28
N LYS A 100 -0.37 12.02 -12.23
CA LYS A 100 0.05 12.02 -10.84
C LYS A 100 0.06 10.58 -10.33
N GLY A 101 1.19 9.93 -10.46
CA GLY A 101 1.38 8.55 -10.07
C GLY A 101 2.82 8.13 -10.31
N GLY A 102 3.13 6.88 -9.98
CA GLY A 102 4.45 6.35 -10.18
C GLY A 102 4.72 5.12 -9.35
N TYR A 103 5.97 4.96 -8.94
CA TYR A 103 6.39 3.86 -8.10
C TYR A 103 7.39 4.32 -7.03
N LEU A 104 7.52 3.53 -6.00
CA LEU A 104 8.43 3.79 -4.90
C LEU A 104 9.16 2.51 -4.45
N PHE A 105 10.28 2.73 -3.80
CA PHE A 105 11.07 1.69 -3.16
C PHE A 105 10.76 1.65 -1.65
N PRO A 106 9.90 0.74 -1.21
CA PRO A 106 9.42 0.67 0.17
C PRO A 106 10.52 0.74 1.22
N LYS A 107 11.58 -0.05 1.03
CA LYS A 107 12.71 -0.09 1.97
C LYS A 107 13.47 1.24 2.06
N LEU A 108 13.61 1.95 0.92
CA LEU A 108 14.25 3.27 0.90
C LEU A 108 13.37 4.32 1.58
N ILE A 109 12.08 4.37 1.27
CA ILE A 109 11.13 5.27 1.94
C ILE A 109 11.19 5.09 3.45
N CYS A 110 11.05 3.85 3.94
CA CYS A 110 11.07 3.60 5.38
C CYS A 110 12.41 3.97 6.01
N ARG A 111 13.53 3.72 5.34
CA ARG A 111 14.87 4.10 5.82
C ARG A 111 15.00 5.62 5.94
N GLU A 112 14.60 6.37 4.92
CA GLU A 112 14.67 7.83 4.94
C GLU A 112 13.75 8.43 5.98
N MET A 113 12.52 7.92 6.11
CA MET A 113 11.57 8.37 7.14
C MET A 113 12.04 8.10 8.58
N THR A 114 12.86 7.07 8.79
CA THR A 114 13.37 6.70 10.12
C THR A 114 14.79 7.20 10.39
N ALA A 115 15.38 7.97 9.49
CA ALA A 115 16.75 8.47 9.63
C ALA A 115 16.89 9.66 10.60
N HIS A 116 15.78 10.15 11.18
CA HIS A 116 15.82 11.25 12.12
C HIS A 116 16.57 10.86 13.43
N PRO A 117 17.44 11.71 13.98
CA PRO A 117 18.28 11.35 15.14
C PRO A 117 17.48 11.02 16.40
N GLU A 118 16.29 11.56 16.56
CA GLU A 118 15.42 11.25 17.71
C GLU A 118 14.61 9.95 17.54
N ILE A 119 14.64 9.31 16.35
CA ILE A 119 13.98 8.04 16.13
C ILE A 119 14.95 6.91 16.47
N LYS A 120 14.63 6.17 17.54
CA LYS A 120 15.39 4.97 17.93
C LYS A 120 14.69 3.72 17.47
N ILE A 121 15.34 2.97 16.57
CA ILE A 121 14.86 1.66 16.13
C ILE A 121 15.47 0.58 17.03
N THR A 122 14.62 -0.19 17.69
CA THR A 122 15.04 -1.33 18.49
C THR A 122 14.54 -2.62 17.86
N LEU A 123 15.45 -3.50 17.48
CA LEU A 123 15.14 -4.77 16.84
C LEU A 123 15.00 -5.90 17.86
N ASN A 124 14.37 -7.02 17.44
CA ASN A 124 14.16 -8.21 18.26
C ASN A 124 13.33 -7.97 19.52
N HIS A 125 12.49 -6.93 19.51
CA HIS A 125 11.51 -6.64 20.56
C HIS A 125 10.13 -7.02 20.03
N CYS A 126 9.69 -8.21 20.35
CA CYS A 126 8.34 -8.67 19.99
C CYS A 126 7.36 -8.14 21.03
N PHE A 127 6.59 -7.13 20.67
CA PHE A 127 5.56 -6.54 21.54
C PHE A 127 4.53 -7.59 21.95
N ASP A 128 4.23 -7.64 23.24
CA ASP A 128 3.23 -8.55 23.82
C ASP A 128 2.00 -7.81 24.33
N LYS A 129 2.17 -6.97 25.34
CA LYS A 129 1.07 -6.22 25.98
C LYS A 129 1.54 -4.95 26.65
N TRP A 130 0.59 -4.17 27.11
CA TRP A 130 0.82 -2.97 27.92
C TRP A 130 -0.01 -3.02 29.20
N SER A 131 0.38 -2.23 30.18
CA SER A 131 -0.38 -1.96 31.39
C SER A 131 -0.19 -0.51 31.82
N LYS A 132 -1.20 0.07 32.48
CA LYS A 132 -1.09 1.43 33.02
C LYS A 132 -0.17 1.45 34.25
N ASN A 133 0.68 2.48 34.32
CA ASN A 133 1.57 2.75 35.43
C ASN A 133 1.55 4.26 35.73
N GLY A 134 0.59 4.71 36.51
CA GLY A 134 0.32 6.14 36.72
C GLY A 134 -0.08 6.83 35.42
N SER A 135 0.67 7.87 35.02
CA SER A 135 0.48 8.59 33.76
C SER A 135 1.19 7.94 32.57
N LYS A 136 1.96 6.86 32.79
CA LYS A 136 2.73 6.16 31.76
C LYS A 136 2.16 4.78 31.45
N LEU A 137 2.70 4.17 30.41
CA LEU A 137 2.42 2.81 29.99
C LEU A 137 3.68 1.95 30.16
N ASP A 138 3.56 0.87 30.91
CA ASP A 138 4.57 -0.18 30.94
C ASP A 138 4.37 -1.12 29.75
N ILE A 139 5.38 -1.23 28.90
CA ILE A 139 5.37 -2.06 27.70
C ILE A 139 6.17 -3.34 27.97
N GLU A 140 5.53 -4.48 27.68
CA GLU A 140 6.13 -5.81 27.81
C GLU A 140 6.44 -6.41 26.42
N PHE A 141 7.57 -7.07 26.32
CA PHE A 141 8.02 -7.77 25.12
C PHE A 141 8.23 -9.25 25.43
N LEU A 142 7.83 -10.15 24.51
CA LEU A 142 7.88 -11.60 24.70
C LEU A 142 9.27 -12.14 25.06
N ASN A 143 10.32 -11.47 24.59
CA ASN A 143 11.70 -11.94 24.73
C ASN A 143 12.52 -11.09 25.71
N GLN A 144 11.88 -10.34 26.59
CA GLN A 144 12.56 -9.43 27.53
C GLN A 144 11.90 -9.44 28.89
N GLU A 145 12.70 -9.56 29.93
CA GLU A 145 12.22 -9.50 31.32
C GLU A 145 11.92 -8.07 31.78
N LYS A 146 12.56 -7.07 31.12
CA LYS A 146 12.45 -5.68 31.54
C LYS A 146 11.30 -4.97 30.85
N LYS A 147 10.40 -4.39 31.63
CA LYS A 147 9.40 -3.44 31.18
C LYS A 147 10.02 -2.10 30.85
N CYS A 148 9.51 -1.45 29.81
CA CYS A 148 9.90 -0.08 29.46
C CYS A 148 8.70 0.84 29.62
N ALA A 149 8.88 1.98 30.29
CA ALA A 149 7.82 2.97 30.51
C ALA A 149 7.84 4.03 29.41
N TYR A 150 6.66 4.29 28.83
CA TYR A 150 6.44 5.27 27.75
C TYR A 150 5.23 6.15 28.06
N ASP A 151 5.16 7.33 27.47
CA ASP A 151 4.02 8.23 27.60
C ASP A 151 2.86 7.78 26.73
N ASP A 152 3.13 7.40 25.48
CA ASP A 152 2.14 6.94 24.51
C ASP A 152 2.59 5.65 23.78
N LEU A 153 1.63 4.85 23.35
CA LEU A 153 1.84 3.64 22.55
C LEU A 153 1.06 3.72 21.23
N ILE A 154 1.75 3.53 20.10
CA ILE A 154 1.12 3.40 18.80
C ILE A 154 1.33 1.98 18.29
N ILE A 155 0.25 1.20 18.13
CA ILE A 155 0.29 -0.17 17.63
C ILE A 155 0.11 -0.14 16.11
N ALA A 156 1.19 -0.47 15.37
CA ALA A 156 1.23 -0.49 13.91
C ALA A 156 1.80 -1.81 13.37
N ASN A 157 1.47 -2.93 14.02
CA ASN A 157 2.10 -4.23 13.85
C ASN A 157 1.45 -5.11 12.76
N GLY A 158 0.69 -4.51 11.84
CA GLY A 158 0.11 -5.17 10.67
C GLY A 158 -0.90 -6.28 11.03
N PRO A 159 -0.71 -7.53 10.56
CA PRO A 159 -1.66 -8.62 10.85
C PRO A 159 -1.85 -8.88 12.35
N SER A 160 -0.82 -8.76 13.14
CA SER A 160 -0.89 -8.99 14.59
C SER A 160 -1.79 -7.99 15.34
N LEU A 161 -2.26 -6.95 14.67
CA LEU A 161 -3.24 -6.00 15.21
C LEU A 161 -4.58 -6.70 15.54
N GLU A 162 -4.88 -7.86 14.93
CA GLU A 162 -6.07 -8.67 15.23
C GLU A 162 -6.14 -9.15 16.68
N LYS A 163 -5.02 -9.18 17.41
CA LYS A 163 -5.00 -9.49 18.85
C LYS A 163 -5.70 -8.43 19.69
N TYR A 164 -5.83 -7.23 19.19
CA TYR A 164 -6.33 -6.06 19.93
C TYR A 164 -7.61 -5.48 19.33
N LEU A 165 -7.83 -5.67 18.03
CA LEU A 165 -8.92 -5.06 17.28
C LEU A 165 -9.66 -6.11 16.44
N SER A 166 -11.00 -6.02 16.44
CA SER A 166 -11.88 -6.83 15.60
C SER A 166 -12.08 -6.22 14.21
N GLY A 167 -12.74 -6.97 13.32
CA GLY A 167 -13.12 -6.49 11.98
C GLY A 167 -12.00 -6.49 10.94
N LEU A 168 -10.84 -7.04 11.26
CA LEU A 168 -9.74 -7.17 10.32
C LEU A 168 -9.94 -8.33 9.34
N LYS A 169 -9.34 -8.19 8.16
CA LYS A 169 -9.25 -9.22 7.11
C LYS A 169 -7.80 -9.30 6.65
N ILE A 170 -7.21 -10.47 6.80
CA ILE A 170 -5.83 -10.71 6.37
C ILE A 170 -5.87 -11.47 5.05
N SER A 171 -5.00 -11.12 4.13
CA SER A 171 -4.81 -11.81 2.85
C SER A 171 -3.34 -11.88 2.50
N LYS A 172 -2.94 -12.96 1.86
CA LYS A 172 -1.59 -13.13 1.32
C LYS A 172 -1.54 -12.54 -0.10
N GLY A 173 -0.46 -11.87 -0.43
CA GLY A 173 -0.19 -11.37 -1.77
C GLY A 173 1.21 -11.71 -2.19
N GLN A 174 1.34 -12.32 -3.38
CA GLN A 174 2.61 -12.73 -3.96
C GLN A 174 2.97 -11.86 -5.17
N LEU A 175 4.24 -11.55 -5.31
CA LEU A 175 4.87 -10.91 -6.45
C LEU A 175 5.78 -11.89 -7.16
N VAL A 176 5.96 -11.70 -8.46
CA VAL A 176 6.93 -12.42 -9.29
C VAL A 176 7.88 -11.44 -9.92
N GLY A 177 9.18 -11.70 -9.82
CA GLY A 177 10.26 -10.93 -10.44
C GLY A 177 10.81 -11.66 -11.65
N LEU A 178 10.61 -11.10 -12.82
CA LEU A 178 11.07 -11.61 -14.12
C LEU A 178 12.45 -11.01 -14.43
N LYS A 179 13.42 -11.84 -14.79
CA LYS A 179 14.79 -11.43 -15.10
C LYS A 179 15.08 -11.44 -16.61
N GLY A 180 16.01 -10.62 -17.03
CA GLY A 180 16.61 -10.68 -18.36
C GLY A 180 15.64 -10.34 -19.49
N ASP A 181 15.64 -11.16 -20.53
CA ASP A 181 14.89 -10.91 -21.78
C ASP A 181 13.38 -11.05 -21.63
N GLN A 182 12.91 -11.64 -20.53
CA GLN A 182 11.49 -11.69 -20.20
C GLN A 182 10.95 -10.39 -19.60
N SER A 183 11.81 -9.41 -19.38
CA SER A 183 11.39 -8.12 -18.83
C SER A 183 10.70 -7.27 -19.90
N ILE A 184 9.58 -6.65 -19.51
CA ILE A 184 8.90 -5.67 -20.34
C ILE A 184 9.56 -4.32 -20.06
N ASP A 185 10.05 -3.65 -21.10
CA ASP A 185 10.69 -2.34 -20.96
C ASP A 185 9.63 -1.24 -20.88
N LEU A 186 9.30 -0.85 -19.66
CA LEU A 186 8.33 0.17 -19.34
C LEU A 186 8.96 1.25 -18.47
N ASN A 187 8.68 2.52 -18.78
CA ASN A 187 9.17 3.65 -18.00
C ASN A 187 8.26 4.01 -16.81
N LEU A 188 7.08 3.42 -16.74
CA LEU A 188 6.07 3.69 -15.72
C LEU A 188 5.32 2.41 -15.35
N PRO A 189 4.70 2.35 -14.17
CA PRO A 189 3.85 1.24 -13.79
C PRO A 189 2.63 1.13 -14.71
N VAL A 190 2.27 -0.10 -15.08
CA VAL A 190 1.05 -0.40 -15.82
C VAL A 190 0.14 -1.26 -14.98
N ASN A 191 -1.12 -0.90 -14.87
CA ASN A 191 -2.13 -1.59 -14.09
C ASN A 191 -3.30 -2.05 -14.98
N SER A 192 -3.75 -3.27 -14.72
CA SER A 192 -4.94 -3.89 -15.30
C SER A 192 -5.54 -4.85 -14.29
N ALA A 193 -5.76 -6.12 -14.62
CA ALA A 193 -6.09 -7.18 -13.65
C ALA A 193 -4.86 -7.69 -12.86
N GLY A 194 -3.92 -6.85 -12.63
CA GLY A 194 -2.63 -6.98 -11.99
C GLY A 194 -1.78 -5.79 -12.42
N TYR A 195 -0.54 -5.71 -12.00
CA TYR A 195 0.35 -4.64 -12.38
C TYR A 195 1.70 -5.17 -12.86
N ILE A 196 2.30 -4.40 -13.76
CA ILE A 196 3.69 -4.55 -14.19
C ILE A 196 4.41 -3.29 -13.76
N LEU A 197 5.54 -3.45 -13.10
CA LEU A 197 6.37 -2.34 -12.66
C LEU A 197 7.54 -2.13 -13.64
N PRO A 198 8.11 -0.92 -13.71
CA PRO A 198 9.29 -0.66 -14.52
C PRO A 198 10.43 -1.63 -14.20
N LYS A 199 11.25 -1.90 -15.19
CA LYS A 199 12.46 -2.73 -15.04
C LYS A 199 13.46 -2.04 -14.11
N LEU A 200 13.82 -2.70 -13.02
CA LEU A 200 14.73 -2.22 -11.99
C LEU A 200 15.82 -3.27 -11.76
N GLU A 201 17.09 -2.89 -11.86
CA GLU A 201 18.21 -3.81 -11.67
C GLU A 201 18.06 -5.11 -12.51
N ASN A 202 17.61 -4.98 -13.74
CA ASN A 202 17.31 -6.08 -14.65
C ASN A 202 16.18 -7.03 -14.22
N ILE A 203 15.28 -6.57 -13.34
CA ILE A 203 14.12 -7.32 -12.86
C ILE A 203 12.85 -6.50 -13.13
N THR A 204 11.87 -7.11 -13.77
CA THR A 204 10.50 -6.59 -13.89
C THR A 204 9.61 -7.28 -12.87
N TRP A 205 9.09 -6.53 -11.90
CA TRP A 205 8.16 -7.06 -10.92
C TRP A 205 6.73 -7.00 -11.41
N ILE A 206 6.04 -8.14 -11.33
CA ILE A 206 4.62 -8.25 -11.65
C ILE A 206 3.84 -8.65 -10.41
N GLY A 207 2.60 -8.23 -10.31
CA GLY A 207 1.79 -8.48 -9.11
C GLY A 207 0.35 -8.06 -9.21
N SER A 208 -0.37 -8.38 -8.21
CA SER A 208 -0.08 -9.37 -7.18
C SER A 208 -1.20 -10.38 -7.11
N SER A 209 -0.91 -11.54 -6.53
CA SER A 209 -1.97 -12.44 -6.10
C SER A 209 -2.81 -11.81 -4.98
N HIS A 210 -3.96 -12.37 -4.72
CA HIS A 210 -4.83 -12.00 -3.61
C HIS A 210 -5.49 -13.25 -3.03
N GLU A 211 -4.77 -13.91 -2.14
CA GLU A 211 -5.16 -15.15 -1.52
C GLU A 211 -5.85 -14.85 -0.18
N LYS A 212 -7.14 -15.15 -0.09
CA LYS A 212 -7.93 -15.01 1.15
C LYS A 212 -7.76 -16.22 2.05
N GLU A 213 -7.53 -17.37 1.44
CA GLU A 213 -7.25 -18.63 2.09
C GLU A 213 -5.82 -19.01 1.76
N TYR A 214 -5.00 -19.32 2.74
CA TYR A 214 -3.60 -19.71 2.61
C TYR A 214 -3.19 -20.52 3.83
N GLU A 215 -2.37 -21.52 3.63
CA GLU A 215 -1.87 -22.37 4.71
C GLU A 215 -0.69 -21.73 5.44
N ASP A 216 0.18 -21.05 4.68
CA ASP A 216 1.36 -20.37 5.21
C ASP A 216 1.70 -19.09 4.42
N ILE A 217 2.76 -18.41 4.82
CA ILE A 217 3.25 -17.18 4.17
C ILE A 217 4.36 -17.45 3.13
N GLN A 218 4.66 -18.72 2.86
CA GLN A 218 5.68 -19.08 1.88
C GLN A 218 5.21 -18.75 0.47
N VAL A 219 6.16 -18.55 -0.44
CA VAL A 219 5.85 -18.38 -1.86
C VAL A 219 5.34 -19.70 -2.45
N SER A 220 4.36 -19.64 -3.35
CA SER A 220 3.89 -20.78 -4.13
C SER A 220 4.25 -20.60 -5.60
N TYR A 221 4.83 -21.63 -6.19
CA TYR A 221 5.16 -21.64 -7.61
C TYR A 221 3.88 -21.63 -8.47
N GLU A 222 2.86 -22.36 -8.07
CA GLU A 222 1.57 -22.46 -8.76
C GLU A 222 0.89 -21.08 -8.81
N VAL A 223 0.85 -20.36 -7.67
CA VAL A 223 0.31 -19.00 -7.59
C VAL A 223 1.12 -18.04 -8.46
N GLY A 224 2.44 -18.20 -8.52
CA GLY A 224 3.31 -17.44 -9.40
C GLY A 224 3.01 -17.67 -10.89
N ALA A 225 2.84 -18.94 -11.29
CA ALA A 225 2.49 -19.31 -12.65
C ALA A 225 1.10 -18.80 -13.07
N GLU A 226 0.11 -18.90 -12.18
CA GLU A 226 -1.22 -18.33 -12.41
C GLU A 226 -1.18 -16.80 -12.57
N LEU A 227 -0.35 -16.12 -11.77
CA LEU A 227 -0.16 -14.68 -11.90
C LEU A 227 0.42 -14.30 -13.26
N ILE A 228 1.44 -15.02 -13.73
CA ILE A 228 2.03 -14.83 -15.07
C ILE A 228 0.97 -15.08 -16.17
N LYS A 229 0.24 -16.18 -16.09
CA LYS A 229 -0.85 -16.48 -17.03
C LYS A 229 -1.90 -15.37 -17.08
N ARG A 230 -2.27 -14.82 -15.92
CA ARG A 230 -3.21 -13.70 -15.83
C ARG A 230 -2.64 -12.43 -16.46
N ILE A 231 -1.38 -12.12 -16.22
CA ILE A 231 -0.69 -10.98 -16.83
C ILE A 231 -0.63 -11.15 -18.34
N ASN A 232 -0.20 -12.29 -18.86
CA ASN A 232 -0.15 -12.56 -20.29
C ASN A 232 -1.51 -12.36 -20.97
N LYS A 233 -2.57 -12.90 -20.36
CA LYS A 233 -3.94 -12.72 -20.87
C LYS A 233 -4.37 -11.27 -20.95
N ASN A 234 -4.08 -10.48 -19.92
CA ASN A 234 -4.58 -9.10 -19.81
C ASN A 234 -3.74 -8.08 -20.59
N PHE A 235 -2.44 -8.32 -20.66
CA PHE A 235 -1.52 -7.43 -21.36
C PHE A 235 -1.11 -7.92 -22.75
N LYS A 236 -1.58 -9.12 -23.14
CA LYS A 236 -1.22 -9.78 -24.42
C LYS A 236 0.29 -9.93 -24.58
N THR A 237 0.93 -10.40 -23.54
CA THR A 237 2.37 -10.69 -23.47
C THR A 237 2.60 -12.20 -23.43
N ASP A 238 3.83 -12.62 -23.71
CA ASP A 238 4.25 -14.03 -23.76
C ASP A 238 5.32 -14.32 -22.69
N LEU A 239 5.10 -13.79 -21.47
CA LEU A 239 5.98 -14.07 -20.34
C LEU A 239 5.96 -15.55 -19.98
N ILE A 240 7.14 -16.12 -19.67
CA ILE A 240 7.27 -17.55 -19.36
C ILE A 240 7.52 -17.74 -17.87
N SER A 241 6.88 -18.75 -17.28
CA SER A 241 7.17 -19.20 -15.93
C SER A 241 8.35 -20.18 -15.97
N GLU A 242 9.53 -19.75 -15.56
CA GLU A 242 10.73 -20.58 -15.57
C GLU A 242 11.22 -20.89 -14.15
N PRO A 243 11.95 -22.00 -13.95
CA PRO A 243 12.66 -22.26 -12.71
C PRO A 243 13.65 -21.13 -12.39
N GLY A 244 13.68 -20.67 -11.12
CA GLY A 244 14.56 -19.58 -10.67
C GLY A 244 13.97 -18.18 -10.75
N ILE A 245 12.68 -18.05 -11.03
CA ILE A 245 11.94 -16.80 -10.88
C ILE A 245 12.00 -16.31 -9.43
N LEU A 246 12.25 -15.01 -9.26
CA LEU A 246 12.17 -14.39 -7.95
C LEU A 246 10.71 -14.28 -7.51
N MET A 247 10.44 -14.61 -6.27
CA MET A 247 9.10 -14.48 -5.71
C MET A 247 9.16 -13.88 -4.31
N GLU A 248 8.17 -13.06 -3.97
CA GLU A 248 8.01 -12.44 -2.67
C GLU A 248 6.54 -12.55 -2.25
N ALA A 249 6.29 -13.06 -1.05
CA ALA A 249 4.96 -13.14 -0.48
C ALA A 249 4.85 -12.36 0.83
N ARG A 250 3.74 -11.65 1.02
CA ARG A 250 3.51 -10.84 2.23
C ARG A 250 2.03 -10.84 2.60
N LEU A 251 1.79 -10.70 3.90
CA LEU A 251 0.43 -10.52 4.41
C LEU A 251 0.01 -9.06 4.34
N ARG A 252 -1.22 -8.83 3.92
CA ARG A 252 -1.90 -7.54 3.91
C ARG A 252 -3.06 -7.58 4.87
N THR A 253 -3.23 -6.51 5.62
CA THR A 253 -4.37 -6.34 6.52
C THR A 253 -5.30 -5.28 5.96
N GLY A 254 -6.54 -5.64 5.75
CA GLY A 254 -7.66 -4.75 5.45
C GLY A 254 -8.71 -4.86 6.55
N SER A 255 -9.85 -4.21 6.36
CA SER A 255 -11.00 -4.26 7.25
C SER A 255 -12.25 -4.79 6.54
N LYS A 256 -13.30 -5.12 7.29
CA LYS A 256 -14.59 -5.58 6.76
C LYS A 256 -15.22 -4.56 5.82
N ASP A 257 -15.12 -3.27 6.15
CA ASP A 257 -15.68 -2.14 5.39
C ASP A 257 -14.68 -1.50 4.39
N ARG A 258 -13.47 -2.03 4.30
CA ARG A 258 -12.37 -1.54 3.45
C ARG A 258 -11.78 -0.18 3.86
N LEU A 259 -12.24 0.43 4.96
CA LEU A 259 -11.64 1.64 5.50
C LEU A 259 -10.43 1.28 6.39
N PRO A 260 -9.37 2.10 6.45
CA PRO A 260 -8.27 1.87 7.38
C PRO A 260 -8.76 1.99 8.83
N LEU A 261 -7.91 1.58 9.76
CA LEU A 261 -8.07 1.84 11.19
C LEU A 261 -7.02 2.87 11.60
N ALA A 262 -7.41 3.99 12.18
CA ALA A 262 -6.50 4.95 12.78
C ALA A 262 -7.21 5.75 13.86
N GLY A 263 -6.65 5.76 15.07
CA GLY A 263 -7.23 6.49 16.20
C GLY A 263 -6.87 5.91 17.56
N LYS A 264 -7.54 6.43 18.57
CA LYS A 264 -7.36 6.04 19.98
C LYS A 264 -8.11 4.74 20.25
N ILE A 265 -7.50 3.82 20.99
CA ILE A 265 -8.14 2.58 21.46
C ILE A 265 -8.30 2.55 22.99
N GLU A 266 -7.44 3.25 23.68
CA GLU A 266 -7.45 3.46 25.12
C GLU A 266 -6.71 4.75 25.43
N GLU A 267 -6.75 5.22 26.68
CA GLU A 267 -5.96 6.38 27.09
C GLU A 267 -4.47 6.15 26.85
N ASN A 268 -3.84 7.06 26.08
CA ASN A 268 -2.45 7.01 25.64
C ASN A 268 -2.10 5.81 24.73
N VAL A 269 -3.12 5.06 24.25
CA VAL A 269 -2.91 3.93 23.33
C VAL A 269 -3.67 4.15 22.04
N TYR A 270 -2.95 4.08 20.95
CA TYR A 270 -3.44 4.33 19.59
C TYR A 270 -3.15 3.15 18.68
N ALA A 271 -3.91 3.03 17.61
CA ALA A 271 -3.65 2.02 16.60
C ALA A 271 -3.71 2.61 15.19
N ILE A 272 -2.90 2.07 14.30
CA ILE A 272 -2.94 2.34 12.86
C ILE A 272 -2.78 1.03 12.09
N GLY A 273 -3.71 0.72 11.18
CA GLY A 273 -3.68 -0.53 10.42
C GLY A 273 -4.79 -0.65 9.40
N ALA A 274 -4.99 -1.86 8.92
CA ALA A 274 -5.97 -2.19 7.88
C ALA A 274 -5.81 -1.37 6.58
N LEU A 275 -4.58 -0.98 6.23
CA LEU A 275 -4.26 -0.11 5.10
C LEU A 275 -4.39 -0.82 3.74
N GLY A 276 -4.59 -2.14 3.74
CA GLY A 276 -4.71 -2.97 2.55
C GLY A 276 -3.49 -2.86 1.62
N SER A 277 -3.74 -2.62 0.34
CA SER A 277 -2.68 -2.40 -0.67
C SER A 277 -2.21 -0.93 -0.77
N ARG A 278 -2.66 -0.03 0.12
CA ARG A 278 -2.44 1.41 0.02
C ARG A 278 -1.65 2.01 1.17
N GLY A 279 -0.86 1.19 1.86
CA GLY A 279 -0.11 1.60 3.04
C GLY A 279 0.76 2.84 2.79
N PHE A 280 1.43 2.92 1.64
CA PHE A 280 2.27 4.07 1.29
C PHE A 280 1.50 5.34 0.94
N SER A 281 0.26 5.24 0.47
CA SER A 281 -0.59 6.43 0.28
C SER A 281 -1.27 6.86 1.59
N LEU A 282 -1.81 5.92 2.36
CA LEU A 282 -2.58 6.19 3.57
C LEU A 282 -1.70 6.48 4.81
N GLY A 283 -0.58 5.77 4.93
CA GLY A 283 0.26 5.81 6.12
C GLY A 283 0.67 7.22 6.57
N PRO A 284 1.20 8.08 5.69
CA PRO A 284 1.65 9.41 6.09
C PRO A 284 0.57 10.28 6.72
N ILE A 285 -0.59 10.43 6.09
CA ILE A 285 -1.67 11.28 6.61
C ILE A 285 -2.31 10.69 7.87
N LEU A 286 -2.40 9.35 7.96
CA LEU A 286 -2.92 8.69 9.16
C LEU A 286 -1.92 8.73 10.32
N GLY A 287 -0.62 8.69 10.02
CA GLY A 287 0.42 8.95 11.01
C GLY A 287 0.32 10.37 11.59
N GLU A 288 0.14 11.36 10.71
CA GLU A 288 -0.09 12.76 11.12
C GLU A 288 -1.39 12.91 11.94
N HIS A 289 -2.46 12.19 11.56
CA HIS A 289 -3.69 12.15 12.34
C HIS A 289 -3.45 11.60 13.76
N ILE A 290 -2.72 10.50 13.93
CA ILE A 290 -2.36 9.97 15.26
C ILE A 290 -1.51 10.99 16.02
N ALA A 291 -0.50 11.59 15.39
CA ALA A 291 0.31 12.63 16.00
C ALA A 291 -0.53 13.82 16.47
N SER A 292 -1.54 14.21 15.70
CA SER A 292 -2.45 15.31 16.09
C SER A 292 -3.30 14.96 17.31
N LEU A 293 -3.73 13.69 17.44
CA LEU A 293 -4.46 13.23 18.63
C LEU A 293 -3.58 13.24 19.88
N ILE A 294 -2.32 12.80 19.78
CA ILE A 294 -1.36 12.78 20.87
C ILE A 294 -1.04 14.23 21.34
N ASN A 295 -0.78 15.11 20.39
CA ASN A 295 -0.36 16.49 20.67
C ASN A 295 -1.54 17.46 20.87
N ASN A 296 -2.78 16.99 20.78
CA ASN A 296 -3.98 17.81 20.88
C ASN A 296 -3.97 18.99 19.88
N THR A 297 -3.57 18.73 18.63
CA THR A 297 -3.52 19.69 17.53
C THR A 297 -4.59 19.36 16.46
N PRO A 298 -4.91 20.30 15.56
CA PRO A 298 -5.87 20.04 14.50
C PRO A 298 -5.48 18.86 13.61
N SER A 299 -6.42 17.95 13.38
CA SER A 299 -6.22 16.78 12.51
C SER A 299 -6.16 17.17 11.02
N PRO A 300 -5.32 16.52 10.20
CA PRO A 300 -5.28 16.72 8.75
C PRO A 300 -6.49 16.15 8.02
N ILE A 301 -7.31 15.33 8.68
CA ILE A 301 -8.54 14.73 8.11
C ILE A 301 -9.78 15.31 8.78
N SER A 302 -10.91 15.31 8.06
CA SER A 302 -12.18 15.80 8.61
C SER A 302 -12.70 14.90 9.73
N SER A 303 -13.53 15.47 10.62
CA SER A 303 -14.15 14.72 11.73
C SER A 303 -14.98 13.52 11.22
N GLY A 304 -15.71 13.69 10.12
CA GLY A 304 -16.47 12.59 9.51
C GLY A 304 -15.58 11.43 9.04
N ILE A 305 -14.42 11.72 8.47
CA ILE A 305 -13.43 10.69 8.12
C ILE A 305 -12.85 10.07 9.39
N ALA A 306 -12.47 10.87 10.38
CA ALA A 306 -11.90 10.38 11.64
C ALA A 306 -12.85 9.38 12.32
N ILE A 307 -14.13 9.70 12.44
CA ILE A 307 -15.16 8.79 12.98
C ILE A 307 -15.26 7.50 12.14
N ALA A 308 -15.26 7.62 10.81
CA ALA A 308 -15.40 6.46 9.92
C ALA A 308 -14.20 5.49 9.98
N ILE A 309 -13.04 5.93 10.46
CA ILE A 309 -11.82 5.10 10.56
C ILE A 309 -11.46 4.73 12.01
N GLU A 310 -12.29 5.07 12.98
CA GLU A 310 -12.05 4.72 14.38
C GLU A 310 -11.74 3.23 14.56
N PRO A 311 -10.67 2.88 15.32
CA PRO A 311 -10.27 1.49 15.48
C PRO A 311 -11.32 0.61 16.16
N LEU A 312 -12.13 1.20 17.05
CA LEU A 312 -13.11 0.47 17.84
C LEU A 312 -14.51 0.37 17.20
N ARG A 313 -14.69 0.87 15.96
CA ARG A 313 -16.00 0.86 15.27
C ARG A 313 -16.57 -0.53 14.97
N PHE A 314 -15.80 -1.60 15.15
CA PHE A 314 -16.24 -2.99 15.03
C PHE A 314 -16.38 -3.69 16.40
N LYS A 315 -16.28 -2.97 17.52
CA LYS A 315 -16.66 -3.53 18.82
C LYS A 315 -18.17 -3.61 18.87
N ASP A 316 -18.67 -4.81 19.10
CA ASP A 316 -20.07 -5.08 19.44
C ASP A 316 -20.36 -4.58 20.86
#